data_baf8208804ae49100779f26e8648fabe
#
_entry.id   baf8208804ae49100779f26e8648fabe
#
_cell.length_a   1.000
_cell.length_b   1.000
_cell.length_c   1.000
_cell.angle_alpha   90.00
_cell.angle_beta   90.00
_cell.angle_gamma   90.00
#
_symmetry.space_group_name_H-M   'P 1'
#
loop_
_entity.id
_entity.type
_entity.pdbx_description
1 polymer ?
#
loop_
_entity_poly.entity_id
_entity_poly.type
_entity_poly.pdbx_seq_one_letter_code
_entity_poly.pdbx_strand_id
1 'polypeptide(L)'
;MIRIPINFFVVLLVLSGSFVFQACSTNKPVSGSAAASSLAKPVAPDAHRRNAGLFAEGVKERLKGNDKQAVQLFEQALEANPADHASMYELAELYARAEDFDRSFEIMQQAVRLQPENTWYQIRMAQLYRKFGQADNFISVYKKLVEKYPTNPEYIGELSTGLLFQEKYDEAIAIYNQLESVIGVNEMLSMQKQAVYMVMDQPENAIREIEKLAEAFPYEGRYLAMLAELYLVAGKKEKAIETYRKLAIIDPDNQQIHVSLFEYYFNEGMLAEANKELEFVMHANEIEPGLKLQALLYWLNAPLEKTPDTGMTISLISAFNKSHPDDARGWALMGEIYYNMDEHTEARSYFLRSIEADSSNFRVWENLLMNDLRIFEAEPMIRHGSRAQSLFPEQPLPYFINGIGLYQQKQYEDALKSLENGRKFVVGNNVLMAEFYSLIADTQNKLGNFRASDLSYEKALIINPENSVVLNNYAYYLSLRGEKLEQAATMAAKAVATDPKNSSNLDTYAWVLYKQGKYEDALVQIELALQFMDKESGTILEHYGDILYKLGKATEAMNYWKKAKNAGETSDLIDKKIETGQLHE
;
A
#
# COMPACT_ATOMS: atom_id res chain seq x y z
N MET A 1 18.53 -6.80 -4.53
CA MET A 1 18.82 -5.45 -5.06
C MET A 1 17.58 -4.98 -5.82
N ILE A 2 16.64 -4.39 -5.13
CA ILE A 2 15.51 -3.69 -5.74
C ILE A 2 15.71 -2.23 -5.34
N ARG A 3 16.17 -1.43 -6.30
CA ARG A 3 16.18 0.03 -6.17
C ARG A 3 14.73 0.49 -6.18
N ILE A 4 14.21 0.84 -5.02
CA ILE A 4 13.00 1.65 -4.91
C ILE A 4 13.42 3.05 -5.35
N PRO A 5 12.82 3.63 -6.41
CA PRO A 5 13.04 5.03 -6.70
C PRO A 5 12.44 5.83 -5.55
N ILE A 6 13.28 6.55 -4.85
CA ILE A 6 12.86 7.60 -3.93
C ILE A 6 12.18 8.65 -4.81
N ASN A 7 10.86 8.55 -4.92
CA ASN A 7 10.05 9.66 -5.40
C ASN A 7 10.15 10.75 -4.34
N PHE A 8 11.13 11.63 -4.49
CA PHE A 8 11.14 12.91 -3.85
C PHE A 8 9.85 13.63 -4.28
N PHE A 9 8.84 13.60 -3.44
CA PHE A 9 7.83 14.62 -3.45
C PHE A 9 8.55 15.93 -3.13
N VAL A 10 9.06 16.58 -4.17
CA VAL A 10 9.26 18.03 -4.13
C VAL A 10 7.85 18.58 -3.99
N VAL A 11 7.44 18.78 -2.75
CA VAL A 11 6.30 19.62 -2.44
C VAL A 11 6.74 21.01 -2.86
N LEU A 12 6.54 21.32 -4.13
CA LEU A 12 6.37 22.67 -4.60
C LEU A 12 5.14 23.18 -3.83
N LEU A 13 5.36 23.79 -2.67
CA LEU A 13 4.42 24.70 -2.06
C LEU A 13 4.35 25.94 -2.97
N VAL A 14 3.81 25.74 -4.16
CA VAL A 14 3.17 26.80 -4.91
C VAL A 14 1.90 27.08 -4.13
N LEU A 15 1.90 28.16 -3.40
CA LEU A 15 0.70 28.78 -2.88
C LEU A 15 -0.41 28.65 -3.93
N SER A 16 -1.44 27.94 -3.56
CA SER A 16 -2.71 27.71 -4.24
C SER A 16 -2.98 28.56 -5.47
N GLY A 17 -2.56 28.08 -6.60
CA GLY A 17 -2.97 28.52 -7.91
C GLY A 17 -2.70 27.38 -8.88
N SER A 18 -3.68 26.51 -9.07
CA SER A 18 -3.62 25.43 -10.05
C SER A 18 -3.41 26.02 -11.45
N PHE A 19 -2.18 26.07 -11.93
CA PHE A 19 -1.85 26.50 -13.28
C PHE A 19 -1.42 25.29 -14.11
N VAL A 20 -2.37 24.78 -14.84
CA VAL A 20 -2.14 23.83 -15.94
C VAL A 20 -1.65 24.62 -17.15
N PHE A 21 -0.38 24.51 -17.50
CA PHE A 21 0.09 24.89 -18.83
C PHE A 21 -0.37 23.80 -19.80
N GLN A 22 -1.49 24.06 -20.49
CA GLN A 22 -1.92 23.21 -21.58
C GLN A 22 -1.21 23.67 -22.85
N ALA A 23 -0.18 22.93 -23.24
CA ALA A 23 0.52 23.17 -24.49
C ALA A 23 -0.39 22.76 -25.67
N CYS A 24 -1.10 23.72 -26.25
CA CYS A 24 -1.62 23.58 -27.59
C CYS A 24 -0.59 24.15 -28.57
N SER A 25 0.21 23.28 -29.18
CA SER A 25 1.10 23.64 -30.27
C SER A 25 0.28 23.84 -31.57
N THR A 26 -0.02 25.07 -31.90
CA THR A 26 -0.31 25.46 -33.28
C THR A 26 0.53 26.68 -33.62
N ASN A 27 1.75 26.44 -34.11
CA ASN A 27 2.57 27.44 -34.76
C ASN A 27 1.89 27.86 -36.05
N LYS A 28 1.25 29.04 -36.06
CA LYS A 28 1.04 29.83 -37.26
C LYS A 28 1.85 31.12 -37.10
N PRO A 29 2.77 31.42 -38.01
CA PRO A 29 3.48 32.70 -37.98
C PRO A 29 2.48 33.81 -38.34
N VAL A 30 2.24 34.73 -37.42
CA VAL A 30 1.53 35.97 -37.71
C VAL A 30 2.48 36.84 -38.51
N SER A 31 2.19 36.96 -39.81
CA SER A 31 2.87 37.90 -40.72
C SER A 31 2.68 39.33 -40.23
N GLY A 32 3.78 39.94 -39.78
CA GLY A 32 3.80 41.35 -39.43
C GLY A 32 3.49 42.23 -40.63
N SER A 33 2.31 42.79 -40.65
CA SER A 33 1.99 43.95 -41.51
C SER A 33 2.44 45.20 -40.74
N ALA A 34 3.48 45.83 -41.26
CA ALA A 34 3.90 47.16 -40.83
C ALA A 34 2.81 48.17 -41.19
N ALA A 35 1.97 48.52 -40.23
CA ALA A 35 1.06 49.64 -40.35
C ALA A 35 1.74 50.88 -39.77
N ALA A 36 2.03 51.82 -40.67
CA ALA A 36 2.62 53.11 -40.40
C ALA A 36 1.88 53.89 -39.31
N SER A 37 2.67 54.61 -38.48
CA SER A 37 2.20 55.60 -37.51
C SER A 37 1.31 56.64 -38.18
N SER A 38 -0.01 56.51 -38.06
CA SER A 38 -0.91 57.62 -38.27
C SER A 38 -1.03 58.37 -36.92
N LEU A 39 -0.43 59.52 -36.83
CA LEU A 39 -0.70 60.50 -35.77
C LEU A 39 -2.21 60.68 -35.64
N ALA A 40 -2.75 60.31 -34.48
CA ALA A 40 -4.18 60.45 -34.22
C ALA A 40 -4.62 61.89 -34.41
N LYS A 41 -5.61 62.12 -35.27
CA LYS A 41 -6.24 63.45 -35.38
C LYS A 41 -6.76 63.89 -34.01
N PRO A 42 -6.63 65.19 -33.65
CA PRO A 42 -7.14 65.68 -32.40
C PRO A 42 -8.64 65.42 -32.27
N VAL A 43 -9.04 64.72 -31.24
CA VAL A 43 -10.45 64.38 -30.92
C VAL A 43 -11.20 65.66 -30.57
N ALA A 44 -12.36 65.90 -31.19
CA ALA A 44 -13.18 67.06 -30.92
C ALA A 44 -13.59 67.14 -29.43
N PRO A 45 -13.70 68.35 -28.81
CA PRO A 45 -14.03 68.48 -27.39
C PRO A 45 -15.32 67.75 -26.97
N ASP A 46 -16.32 67.68 -27.84
CA ASP A 46 -17.58 66.95 -27.56
C ASP A 46 -17.40 65.42 -27.57
N ALA A 47 -16.51 64.91 -28.41
CA ALA A 47 -16.19 63.49 -28.42
C ALA A 47 -15.40 63.08 -27.16
N HIS A 48 -14.55 63.96 -26.64
CA HIS A 48 -13.86 63.76 -25.35
C HIS A 48 -14.82 63.69 -24.14
N ARG A 49 -15.81 64.62 -24.11
CA ARG A 49 -16.85 64.60 -23.07
C ARG A 49 -17.72 63.35 -23.15
N ARG A 50 -18.10 62.93 -24.35
CA ARG A 50 -18.87 61.74 -24.61
C ARG A 50 -18.10 60.48 -24.17
N ASN A 51 -16.83 60.35 -24.55
CA ASN A 51 -15.97 59.25 -24.12
C ASN A 51 -15.85 59.16 -22.60
N ALA A 52 -15.57 60.26 -21.90
CA ALA A 52 -15.48 60.29 -20.46
C ALA A 52 -16.78 59.89 -19.74
N GLY A 53 -17.92 60.31 -20.30
CA GLY A 53 -19.24 59.89 -19.80
C GLY A 53 -19.51 58.42 -19.97
N LEU A 54 -19.22 57.85 -21.15
CA LEU A 54 -19.37 56.45 -21.46
C LEU A 54 -18.42 55.56 -20.61
N PHE A 55 -17.16 56.02 -20.42
CA PHE A 55 -16.21 55.37 -19.55
C PHE A 55 -16.72 55.27 -18.12
N ALA A 56 -17.16 56.40 -17.55
CA ALA A 56 -17.67 56.45 -16.17
C ALA A 56 -18.90 55.55 -15.94
N GLU A 57 -19.82 55.56 -16.93
CA GLU A 57 -21.00 54.65 -16.86
C GLU A 57 -20.60 53.19 -17.06
N GLY A 58 -19.63 52.89 -17.92
CA GLY A 58 -19.06 51.56 -18.08
C GLY A 58 -18.44 51.00 -16.81
N VAL A 59 -17.64 51.81 -16.12
CA VAL A 59 -17.07 51.48 -14.79
C VAL A 59 -18.17 51.20 -13.76
N LYS A 60 -19.20 52.03 -13.72
CA LYS A 60 -20.34 51.90 -12.83
C LYS A 60 -21.09 50.57 -13.09
N GLU A 61 -21.36 50.24 -14.33
CA GLU A 61 -22.03 48.97 -14.68
C GLU A 61 -21.15 47.74 -14.36
N ARG A 62 -19.84 47.85 -14.59
CA ARG A 62 -18.87 46.83 -14.15
C ARG A 62 -18.90 46.60 -12.63
N LEU A 63 -18.92 47.68 -11.85
CA LEU A 63 -18.99 47.60 -10.40
C LEU A 63 -20.32 46.98 -9.88
N LYS A 64 -21.40 47.08 -10.69
CA LYS A 64 -22.67 46.40 -10.38
C LYS A 64 -22.70 44.92 -10.82
N GLY A 65 -21.67 44.44 -11.53
CA GLY A 65 -21.61 43.12 -12.09
C GLY A 65 -22.33 42.96 -13.44
N ASN A 66 -22.73 44.06 -14.06
CA ASN A 66 -23.39 44.08 -15.37
C ASN A 66 -22.37 44.06 -16.53
N ASP A 67 -21.52 43.01 -16.56
CA ASP A 67 -20.36 42.92 -17.44
C ASP A 67 -20.72 43.11 -18.92
N LYS A 68 -21.84 42.56 -19.41
CA LYS A 68 -22.27 42.72 -20.80
C LYS A 68 -22.57 44.20 -21.15
N GLN A 69 -23.19 44.92 -20.26
CA GLN A 69 -23.50 46.32 -20.46
C GLN A 69 -22.24 47.20 -20.35
N ALA A 70 -21.33 46.84 -19.42
CA ALA A 70 -20.04 47.50 -19.31
C ALA A 70 -19.20 47.38 -20.59
N VAL A 71 -19.15 46.16 -21.20
CA VAL A 71 -18.47 45.94 -22.48
C VAL A 71 -19.01 46.88 -23.55
N GLN A 72 -20.34 46.94 -23.73
CA GLN A 72 -20.95 47.81 -24.73
C GLN A 72 -20.61 49.30 -24.53
N LEU A 73 -20.58 49.75 -23.29
CA LEU A 73 -20.25 51.14 -22.96
C LEU A 73 -18.78 51.48 -23.22
N PHE A 74 -17.87 50.55 -22.90
CA PHE A 74 -16.45 50.75 -23.21
C PHE A 74 -16.17 50.66 -24.71
N GLU A 75 -16.86 49.79 -25.47
CA GLU A 75 -16.77 49.77 -26.94
C GLU A 75 -17.23 51.11 -27.53
N GLN A 76 -18.37 51.63 -27.11
CA GLN A 76 -18.84 52.97 -27.53
C GLN A 76 -17.88 54.12 -27.11
N ALA A 77 -17.22 53.99 -25.96
CA ALA A 77 -16.19 54.90 -25.53
C ALA A 77 -15.00 54.90 -26.50
N LEU A 78 -14.59 53.70 -26.98
CA LEU A 78 -13.51 53.57 -27.96
C LEU A 78 -13.94 54.05 -29.38
N GLU A 79 -15.21 53.93 -29.76
CA GLU A 79 -15.73 54.54 -30.99
C GLU A 79 -15.63 56.07 -30.93
N ALA A 80 -15.90 56.68 -29.76
CA ALA A 80 -15.77 58.13 -29.54
C ALA A 80 -14.30 58.58 -29.45
N ASN A 81 -13.44 57.78 -28.85
CA ASN A 81 -12.00 58.02 -28.72
C ASN A 81 -11.20 56.74 -28.87
N PRO A 82 -10.73 56.42 -30.09
CA PRO A 82 -9.93 55.22 -30.35
C PRO A 82 -8.57 55.17 -29.60
N ALA A 83 -8.15 56.22 -28.96
CA ALA A 83 -6.92 56.31 -28.16
C ALA A 83 -7.19 56.23 -26.63
N ASP A 84 -8.40 55.85 -26.23
CA ASP A 84 -8.74 55.71 -24.82
C ASP A 84 -8.20 54.38 -24.23
N HIS A 85 -6.95 54.45 -23.80
CA HIS A 85 -6.25 53.33 -23.22
C HIS A 85 -6.91 52.81 -21.94
N ALA A 86 -7.67 53.65 -21.20
CA ALA A 86 -8.35 53.23 -19.97
C ALA A 86 -9.55 52.32 -20.33
N SER A 87 -10.38 52.69 -21.34
CA SER A 87 -11.44 51.82 -21.84
C SER A 87 -10.88 50.49 -22.42
N MET A 88 -9.72 50.56 -23.10
CA MET A 88 -9.05 49.32 -23.59
C MET A 88 -8.66 48.42 -22.44
N TYR A 89 -8.12 48.94 -21.37
CA TYR A 89 -7.75 48.12 -20.19
C TYR A 89 -8.99 47.46 -19.56
N GLU A 90 -10.05 48.24 -19.34
CA GLU A 90 -11.29 47.72 -18.76
C GLU A 90 -11.94 46.63 -19.62
N LEU A 91 -11.93 46.81 -20.94
CA LEU A 91 -12.39 45.80 -21.91
C LEU A 91 -11.52 44.56 -21.87
N ALA A 92 -10.21 44.68 -21.81
CA ALA A 92 -9.31 43.55 -21.69
C ALA A 92 -9.59 42.74 -20.45
N GLU A 93 -9.86 43.42 -19.32
CA GLU A 93 -10.25 42.76 -18.06
C GLU A 93 -11.57 41.99 -18.18
N LEU A 94 -12.58 42.61 -18.82
CA LEU A 94 -13.89 41.97 -19.02
C LEU A 94 -13.82 40.80 -20.00
N TYR A 95 -13.07 40.90 -21.07
CA TYR A 95 -12.85 39.79 -22.01
C TYR A 95 -12.07 38.65 -21.35
N ALA A 96 -11.04 38.93 -20.55
CA ALA A 96 -10.32 37.90 -19.82
C ALA A 96 -11.19 37.19 -18.76
N ARG A 97 -12.10 37.92 -18.09
CA ARG A 97 -13.08 37.35 -17.16
C ARG A 97 -14.09 36.44 -17.88
N ALA A 98 -14.45 36.79 -19.12
CA ALA A 98 -15.29 35.98 -19.98
C ALA A 98 -14.52 34.86 -20.71
N GLU A 99 -13.24 34.63 -20.34
CA GLU A 99 -12.32 33.64 -20.96
C GLU A 99 -12.03 33.88 -22.44
N ASP A 100 -12.37 35.05 -22.97
CA ASP A 100 -12.02 35.46 -24.32
C ASP A 100 -10.63 36.11 -24.34
N PHE A 101 -9.63 35.25 -24.18
CA PHE A 101 -8.24 35.70 -24.04
C PHE A 101 -7.68 36.32 -25.33
N ASP A 102 -8.17 35.90 -26.49
CA ASP A 102 -7.74 36.46 -27.80
C ASP A 102 -8.10 37.93 -27.92
N ARG A 103 -9.38 38.29 -27.68
CA ARG A 103 -9.79 39.70 -27.68
C ARG A 103 -9.14 40.50 -26.57
N SER A 104 -9.02 39.90 -25.37
CA SER A 104 -8.29 40.54 -24.29
C SER A 104 -6.85 40.88 -24.67
N PHE A 105 -6.14 39.95 -25.33
CA PHE A 105 -4.76 40.13 -25.75
C PHE A 105 -4.63 41.25 -26.81
N GLU A 106 -5.47 41.23 -27.87
CA GLU A 106 -5.45 42.23 -28.94
C GLU A 106 -5.67 43.65 -28.41
N ILE A 107 -6.67 43.85 -27.56
CA ILE A 107 -6.99 45.18 -27.03
C ILE A 107 -5.97 45.63 -25.98
N MET A 108 -5.48 44.71 -25.14
CA MET A 108 -4.43 45.04 -24.15
C MET A 108 -3.12 45.45 -24.84
N GLN A 109 -2.77 44.82 -25.95
CA GLN A 109 -1.60 45.19 -26.74
C GLN A 109 -1.70 46.64 -27.28
N GLN A 110 -2.91 47.11 -27.60
CA GLN A 110 -3.14 48.49 -28.01
C GLN A 110 -2.99 49.46 -26.83
N ALA A 111 -3.54 49.12 -25.65
CA ALA A 111 -3.41 49.91 -24.44
C ALA A 111 -1.94 50.07 -24.01
N VAL A 112 -1.14 48.98 -24.06
CA VAL A 112 0.30 49.04 -23.77
C VAL A 112 1.08 49.89 -24.77
N ARG A 113 0.72 49.85 -26.07
CA ARG A 113 1.37 50.76 -27.06
C ARG A 113 1.12 52.21 -26.79
N LEU A 114 -0.08 52.60 -26.30
CA LEU A 114 -0.43 53.96 -26.00
C LEU A 114 0.21 54.41 -24.66
N GLN A 115 0.36 53.53 -23.70
CA GLN A 115 0.92 53.84 -22.39
C GLN A 115 1.93 52.75 -21.96
N PRO A 116 3.11 52.71 -22.59
CA PRO A 116 4.09 51.65 -22.38
C PRO A 116 4.69 51.61 -20.95
N GLU A 117 4.66 52.73 -20.26
CA GLU A 117 5.19 52.85 -18.89
C GLU A 117 4.14 52.57 -17.80
N ASN A 118 2.91 52.27 -18.18
CA ASN A 118 1.86 51.94 -17.21
C ASN A 118 2.06 50.54 -16.67
N THR A 119 2.47 50.45 -15.41
CA THR A 119 2.77 49.20 -14.71
C THR A 119 1.59 48.23 -14.71
N TRP A 120 0.36 48.71 -14.52
CA TRP A 120 -0.83 47.84 -14.52
C TRP A 120 -1.07 47.20 -15.87
N TYR A 121 -0.84 47.95 -16.95
CA TYR A 121 -0.99 47.41 -18.32
C TYR A 121 0.09 46.40 -18.64
N GLN A 122 1.32 46.62 -18.16
CA GLN A 122 2.42 45.71 -18.32
C GLN A 122 2.14 44.38 -17.57
N ILE A 123 1.66 44.47 -16.31
CA ILE A 123 1.29 43.28 -15.50
C ILE A 123 0.19 42.49 -16.19
N ARG A 124 -0.88 43.16 -16.65
CA ARG A 124 -1.96 42.47 -17.34
C ARG A 124 -1.47 41.80 -18.64
N MET A 125 -0.63 42.49 -19.39
CA MET A 125 -0.03 41.93 -20.58
C MET A 125 0.86 40.72 -20.29
N ALA A 126 1.62 40.76 -19.21
CA ALA A 126 2.42 39.62 -18.75
C ALA A 126 1.54 38.41 -18.41
N GLN A 127 0.40 38.62 -17.73
CA GLN A 127 -0.54 37.53 -17.43
C GLN A 127 -1.09 36.89 -18.72
N LEU A 128 -1.38 37.70 -19.75
CA LEU A 128 -1.79 37.20 -21.04
C LEU A 128 -0.65 36.47 -21.77
N TYR A 129 0.60 36.97 -21.72
CA TYR A 129 1.76 36.24 -22.22
C TYR A 129 1.91 34.86 -21.58
N ARG A 130 1.72 34.77 -20.27
CA ARG A 130 1.71 33.49 -19.55
C ARG A 130 0.61 32.56 -20.07
N LYS A 131 -0.62 33.07 -20.27
CA LYS A 131 -1.74 32.28 -20.79
C LYS A 131 -1.47 31.74 -22.18
N PHE A 132 -0.77 32.50 -23.04
CA PHE A 132 -0.41 32.09 -24.40
C PHE A 132 0.96 31.37 -24.49
N GLY A 133 1.56 30.98 -23.35
CA GLY A 133 2.83 30.26 -23.34
C GLY A 133 4.04 31.08 -23.84
N GLN A 134 3.92 32.42 -23.91
CA GLN A 134 4.97 33.32 -24.37
C GLN A 134 5.91 33.69 -23.20
N ALA A 135 6.65 32.70 -22.69
CA ALA A 135 7.45 32.82 -21.50
C ALA A 135 8.55 33.90 -21.61
N ASP A 136 9.20 34.07 -22.76
CA ASP A 136 10.22 35.10 -22.95
C ASP A 136 9.65 36.51 -22.82
N ASN A 137 8.45 36.77 -23.39
CA ASN A 137 7.77 38.03 -23.24
C ASN A 137 7.35 38.30 -21.79
N PHE A 138 6.81 37.28 -21.10
CA PHE A 138 6.50 37.34 -19.68
C PHE A 138 7.71 37.74 -18.85
N ILE A 139 8.83 37.02 -19.01
CA ILE A 139 10.10 37.31 -18.32
C ILE A 139 10.60 38.72 -18.64
N SER A 140 10.53 39.15 -19.90
CA SER A 140 10.97 40.49 -20.32
C SER A 140 10.19 41.62 -19.62
N VAL A 141 8.88 41.44 -19.41
CA VAL A 141 8.06 42.40 -18.68
C VAL A 141 8.48 42.46 -17.22
N TYR A 142 8.55 41.31 -16.56
CA TYR A 142 8.90 41.31 -15.15
C TYR A 142 10.36 41.68 -14.87
N LYS A 143 11.31 41.44 -15.77
CA LYS A 143 12.67 41.98 -15.67
C LYS A 143 12.65 43.51 -15.56
N LYS A 144 11.89 44.19 -16.44
CA LYS A 144 11.74 45.66 -16.38
C LYS A 144 11.05 46.14 -15.10
N LEU A 145 10.05 45.40 -14.62
CA LEU A 145 9.37 45.71 -13.37
C LEU A 145 10.29 45.56 -12.15
N VAL A 146 11.13 44.54 -12.11
CA VAL A 146 12.12 44.31 -11.06
C VAL A 146 13.24 45.37 -11.13
N GLU A 147 13.70 45.74 -12.32
CA GLU A 147 14.64 46.87 -12.48
C GLU A 147 14.08 48.19 -11.90
N LYS A 148 12.79 48.46 -12.13
CA LYS A 148 12.13 49.66 -11.64
C LYS A 148 11.75 49.60 -10.16
N TYR A 149 11.42 48.40 -9.67
CA TYR A 149 10.96 48.12 -8.29
C TYR A 149 11.73 46.95 -7.69
N PRO A 150 13.03 47.11 -7.38
CA PRO A 150 13.95 46.00 -7.06
C PRO A 150 13.68 45.29 -5.73
N THR A 151 12.78 45.83 -4.90
CA THR A 151 12.41 45.28 -3.58
C THR A 151 10.97 44.80 -3.54
N ASN A 152 10.25 44.79 -4.69
CA ASN A 152 8.89 44.31 -4.71
C ASN A 152 8.87 42.79 -4.78
N PRO A 153 8.44 42.05 -3.72
CA PRO A 153 8.50 40.61 -3.66
C PRO A 153 7.58 39.94 -4.68
N GLU A 154 6.47 40.58 -5.03
CA GLU A 154 5.52 40.03 -6.04
C GLU A 154 6.17 39.97 -7.43
N TYR A 155 6.82 41.07 -7.86
CA TYR A 155 7.48 41.11 -9.17
C TYR A 155 8.68 40.16 -9.24
N ILE A 156 9.41 40.01 -8.15
CA ILE A 156 10.52 39.07 -8.05
C ILE A 156 10.00 37.65 -8.05
N GLY A 157 8.92 37.35 -7.36
CA GLY A 157 8.29 36.02 -7.36
C GLY A 157 7.82 35.62 -8.75
N GLU A 158 7.14 36.54 -9.46
CA GLU A 158 6.65 36.25 -10.84
C GLU A 158 7.82 36.11 -11.83
N LEU A 159 8.85 36.96 -11.74
CA LEU A 159 10.05 36.84 -12.57
C LEU A 159 10.74 35.49 -12.34
N SER A 160 10.93 35.12 -11.08
CA SER A 160 11.57 33.85 -10.73
C SER A 160 10.75 32.68 -11.21
N THR A 161 9.42 32.71 -11.08
CA THR A 161 8.53 31.68 -11.62
C THR A 161 8.71 31.48 -13.13
N GLY A 162 8.79 32.58 -13.88
CA GLY A 162 9.04 32.53 -15.32
C GLY A 162 10.42 31.96 -15.68
N LEU A 163 11.45 32.35 -14.93
CA LEU A 163 12.82 31.87 -15.11
C LEU A 163 12.94 30.38 -14.80
N LEU A 164 12.33 29.93 -13.68
CA LEU A 164 12.31 28.51 -13.30
C LEU A 164 11.55 27.65 -14.32
N PHE A 165 10.45 28.17 -14.86
CA PHE A 165 9.70 27.46 -15.91
C PHE A 165 10.55 27.26 -17.19
N GLN A 166 11.46 28.18 -17.50
CA GLN A 166 12.41 28.07 -18.59
C GLN A 166 13.75 27.42 -18.20
N GLU A 167 13.84 26.82 -17.01
CA GLU A 167 15.06 26.18 -16.50
C GLU A 167 16.26 27.13 -16.39
N LYS A 168 16.01 28.46 -16.34
CA LYS A 168 17.03 29.50 -16.19
C LYS A 168 17.38 29.68 -14.69
N TYR A 169 17.86 28.61 -14.08
CA TYR A 169 18.08 28.52 -12.63
C TYR A 169 19.08 29.56 -12.10
N ASP A 170 20.20 29.77 -12.80
CA ASP A 170 21.22 30.75 -12.39
C ASP A 170 20.67 32.17 -12.36
N GLU A 171 19.82 32.55 -13.34
CA GLU A 171 19.18 33.84 -13.35
C GLU A 171 18.17 33.99 -12.20
N ALA A 172 17.42 32.94 -11.88
CA ALA A 172 16.50 32.93 -10.75
C ALA A 172 17.24 33.11 -9.42
N ILE A 173 18.35 32.39 -9.22
CA ILE A 173 19.22 32.53 -8.04
C ILE A 173 19.77 33.98 -7.94
N ALA A 174 20.21 34.56 -9.05
CA ALA A 174 20.73 35.92 -9.06
C ALA A 174 19.67 36.94 -8.57
N ILE A 175 18.42 36.80 -9.00
CA ILE A 175 17.29 37.64 -8.59
C ILE A 175 16.99 37.45 -7.10
N TYR A 176 16.98 36.21 -6.60
CA TYR A 176 16.81 35.96 -5.15
C TYR A 176 17.95 36.53 -4.33
N ASN A 177 19.22 36.44 -4.78
CA ASN A 177 20.36 37.04 -4.09
C ASN A 177 20.28 38.58 -4.07
N GLN A 178 19.80 39.20 -5.14
CA GLN A 178 19.54 40.63 -5.19
C GLN A 178 18.52 41.06 -4.11
N LEU A 179 17.42 40.32 -3.98
CA LEU A 179 16.41 40.59 -2.97
C LEU A 179 16.99 40.36 -1.55
N GLU A 180 17.69 39.24 -1.32
CA GLU A 180 18.32 38.95 -0.02
C GLU A 180 19.30 40.04 0.42
N SER A 181 20.04 40.66 -0.51
CA SER A 181 20.96 41.75 -0.19
C SER A 181 20.26 43.00 0.37
N VAL A 182 18.97 43.15 0.09
CA VAL A 182 18.15 44.31 0.54
C VAL A 182 17.37 44.00 1.80
N ILE A 183 16.71 42.82 1.86
CA ILE A 183 15.82 42.50 2.99
C ILE A 183 16.48 41.60 4.05
N GLY A 184 17.71 41.15 3.81
CA GLY A 184 18.43 40.20 4.67
C GLY A 184 18.01 38.75 4.50
N VAL A 185 18.57 37.88 5.33
CA VAL A 185 18.23 36.44 5.35
C VAL A 185 16.76 36.27 5.71
N ASN A 186 16.04 35.59 4.84
CA ASN A 186 14.59 35.39 4.95
C ASN A 186 14.24 33.94 4.61
N GLU A 187 13.38 33.36 5.44
CA GLU A 187 12.98 31.95 5.27
C GLU A 187 12.50 31.63 3.85
N MET A 188 11.55 32.42 3.33
CA MET A 188 10.98 32.19 2.01
C MET A 188 12.05 32.18 0.92
N LEU A 189 12.98 33.12 0.94
CA LEU A 189 14.06 33.22 -0.06
C LEU A 189 15.04 32.07 0.04
N SER A 190 15.48 31.74 1.25
CA SER A 190 16.45 30.68 1.47
C SER A 190 15.85 29.30 1.07
N MET A 191 14.57 29.09 1.37
CA MET A 191 13.84 27.88 0.94
C MET A 191 13.73 27.79 -0.58
N GLN A 192 13.39 28.90 -1.24
CA GLN A 192 13.33 28.93 -2.72
C GLN A 192 14.69 28.64 -3.34
N LYS A 193 15.75 29.27 -2.85
CA LYS A 193 17.12 29.04 -3.34
C LYS A 193 17.58 27.61 -3.07
N GLN A 194 17.29 27.08 -1.89
CA GLN A 194 17.58 25.69 -1.54
C GLN A 194 16.91 24.72 -2.53
N ALA A 195 15.62 24.92 -2.83
CA ALA A 195 14.90 24.06 -3.77
C ALA A 195 15.51 24.14 -5.19
N VAL A 196 15.84 25.34 -5.66
CA VAL A 196 16.49 25.54 -6.97
C VAL A 196 17.85 24.86 -7.01
N TYR A 197 18.69 25.01 -5.98
CA TYR A 197 20.00 24.34 -5.92
C TYR A 197 19.88 22.81 -5.92
N MET A 198 18.84 22.27 -5.27
CA MET A 198 18.58 20.83 -5.32
C MET A 198 18.22 20.35 -6.72
N VAL A 199 17.39 21.11 -7.46
CA VAL A 199 17.06 20.82 -8.87
C VAL A 199 18.30 20.88 -9.78
N MET A 200 19.24 21.81 -9.47
CA MET A 200 20.51 21.95 -10.19
C MET A 200 21.55 20.86 -9.82
N ASP A 201 21.23 19.91 -8.96
CA ASP A 201 22.16 18.93 -8.38
C ASP A 201 23.37 19.61 -7.68
N GLN A 202 23.08 20.69 -6.97
CA GLN A 202 24.07 21.47 -6.22
C GLN A 202 23.80 21.44 -4.69
N PRO A 203 23.88 20.28 -4.04
CA PRO A 203 23.51 20.12 -2.63
C PRO A 203 24.36 20.98 -1.69
N GLU A 204 25.60 21.26 -2.04
CA GLU A 204 26.48 22.15 -1.25
C GLU A 204 25.93 23.59 -1.16
N ASN A 205 25.37 24.11 -2.23
CA ASN A 205 24.78 25.42 -2.24
C ASN A 205 23.43 25.41 -1.52
N ALA A 206 22.63 24.36 -1.66
CA ALA A 206 21.40 24.16 -0.91
C ALA A 206 21.67 24.15 0.62
N ILE A 207 22.70 23.42 1.05
CA ILE A 207 23.14 23.38 2.45
C ILE A 207 23.49 24.78 2.95
N ARG A 208 24.27 25.57 2.20
CA ARG A 208 24.66 26.94 2.62
C ARG A 208 23.45 27.85 2.84
N GLU A 209 22.40 27.72 2.08
CA GLU A 209 21.19 28.50 2.27
C GLU A 209 20.48 28.16 3.58
N ILE A 210 20.46 26.90 3.98
CA ILE A 210 19.87 26.50 5.26
C ILE A 210 20.82 26.74 6.43
N GLU A 211 22.16 26.66 6.23
CA GLU A 211 23.15 27.09 7.22
C GLU A 211 22.91 28.58 7.59
N LYS A 212 22.73 29.48 6.60
CA LYS A 212 22.38 30.88 6.84
C LYS A 212 21.11 31.05 7.67
N LEU A 213 20.06 30.24 7.39
CA LEU A 213 18.83 30.27 8.18
C LEU A 213 19.07 29.85 9.63
N ALA A 214 19.79 28.74 9.83
CA ALA A 214 20.10 28.22 11.15
C ALA A 214 20.97 29.21 11.96
N GLU A 215 21.88 29.94 11.31
CA GLU A 215 22.68 31.00 11.94
C GLU A 215 21.84 32.24 12.27
N ALA A 216 20.94 32.65 11.38
CA ALA A 216 20.08 33.81 11.59
C ALA A 216 18.99 33.56 12.65
N PHE A 217 18.55 32.31 12.79
CA PHE A 217 17.47 31.91 13.70
C PHE A 217 17.90 30.70 14.56
N PRO A 218 18.88 30.85 15.48
CA PRO A 218 19.54 29.74 16.18
C PRO A 218 18.64 28.96 17.15
N TYR A 219 17.47 29.46 17.50
CA TYR A 219 16.51 28.82 18.38
C TYR A 219 15.36 28.13 17.63
N GLU A 220 15.35 28.21 16.30
CA GLU A 220 14.35 27.58 15.45
C GLU A 220 14.83 26.17 15.05
N GLY A 221 14.49 25.18 15.85
CA GLY A 221 14.91 23.78 15.66
C GLY A 221 14.63 23.22 14.26
N ARG A 222 13.55 23.68 13.61
CA ARG A 222 13.18 23.22 12.26
C ARG A 222 14.27 23.44 11.20
N TYR A 223 15.07 24.50 11.30
CA TYR A 223 16.16 24.74 10.35
C TYR A 223 17.34 23.80 10.58
N LEU A 224 17.60 23.45 11.83
CA LEU A 224 18.60 22.43 12.14
C LEU A 224 18.16 21.04 11.66
N ALA A 225 16.86 20.71 11.79
CA ALA A 225 16.32 19.46 11.25
C ALA A 225 16.53 19.39 9.72
N MET A 226 16.12 20.42 9.00
CA MET A 226 16.32 20.50 7.56
C MET A 226 17.79 20.44 7.15
N LEU A 227 18.67 21.10 7.92
CA LEU A 227 20.12 21.09 7.66
C LEU A 227 20.70 19.69 7.84
N ALA A 228 20.27 18.97 8.86
CA ALA A 228 20.69 17.60 9.11
C ALA A 228 20.25 16.65 7.96
N GLU A 229 19.02 16.79 7.49
CA GLU A 229 18.51 16.01 6.34
C GLU A 229 19.31 16.30 5.06
N LEU A 230 19.59 17.59 4.80
CA LEU A 230 20.41 17.97 3.64
C LEU A 230 21.83 17.42 3.73
N TYR A 231 22.42 17.38 4.93
CA TYR A 231 23.73 16.75 5.12
C TYR A 231 23.67 15.25 4.84
N LEU A 232 22.58 14.55 5.22
CA LEU A 232 22.39 13.12 4.88
C LEU A 232 22.30 12.91 3.37
N VAL A 233 21.50 13.72 2.68
CA VAL A 233 21.35 13.66 1.21
C VAL A 233 22.70 13.92 0.52
N ALA A 234 23.50 14.84 1.05
CA ALA A 234 24.84 15.15 0.53
C ALA A 234 25.93 14.14 0.97
N GLY A 235 25.57 13.07 1.70
CA GLY A 235 26.52 12.06 2.20
C GLY A 235 27.43 12.55 3.34
N LYS A 236 27.14 13.71 3.96
CA LYS A 236 27.90 14.31 5.06
C LYS A 236 27.39 13.84 6.41
N LYS A 237 27.49 12.56 6.66
CA LYS A 237 26.88 11.87 7.78
C LYS A 237 27.28 12.41 9.15
N GLU A 238 28.56 12.69 9.37
CA GLU A 238 29.09 13.20 10.62
C GLU A 238 28.50 14.59 10.95
N LYS A 239 28.36 15.46 9.93
CA LYS A 239 27.73 16.76 10.11
C LYS A 239 26.24 16.65 10.41
N ALA A 240 25.54 15.71 9.77
CA ALA A 240 24.14 15.44 10.04
C ALA A 240 23.91 15.07 11.52
N ILE A 241 24.72 14.14 12.05
CA ILE A 241 24.63 13.75 13.47
C ILE A 241 24.92 14.90 14.41
N GLU A 242 26.00 15.66 14.14
CA GLU A 242 26.34 16.80 14.97
C GLU A 242 25.17 17.79 15.01
N THR A 243 24.50 17.98 13.88
CA THR A 243 23.35 18.88 13.77
C THR A 243 22.14 18.32 14.51
N TYR A 244 21.82 17.02 14.38
CA TYR A 244 20.75 16.39 15.16
C TYR A 244 21.02 16.43 16.67
N ARG A 245 22.26 16.25 17.11
CA ARG A 245 22.62 16.38 18.53
C ARG A 245 22.43 17.80 19.04
N LYS A 246 22.79 18.82 18.23
CA LYS A 246 22.50 20.25 18.57
C LYS A 246 21.00 20.48 18.67
N LEU A 247 20.25 19.92 17.72
CA LEU A 247 18.80 20.04 17.71
C LEU A 247 18.16 19.40 18.94
N ALA A 248 18.60 18.20 19.35
CA ALA A 248 18.11 17.55 20.56
C ALA A 248 18.37 18.34 21.87
N ILE A 249 19.38 19.23 21.88
CA ILE A 249 19.65 20.12 23.02
C ILE A 249 18.72 21.33 23.01
N ILE A 250 18.41 21.87 21.80
CA ILE A 250 17.61 23.10 21.66
C ILE A 250 16.12 22.81 21.76
N ASP A 251 15.70 21.69 21.25
CA ASP A 251 14.31 21.24 21.19
C ASP A 251 14.23 19.75 21.63
N PRO A 252 14.39 19.48 22.93
CA PRO A 252 14.38 18.12 23.45
C PRO A 252 13.00 17.46 23.36
N ASP A 253 11.94 18.23 23.16
CA ASP A 253 10.58 17.73 22.96
C ASP A 253 10.28 17.43 21.48
N ASN A 254 11.21 17.73 20.58
CA ASN A 254 11.06 17.42 19.16
C ASN A 254 11.28 15.92 18.89
N GLN A 255 10.22 15.20 19.02
CA GLN A 255 10.23 13.74 18.97
C GLN A 255 10.61 13.20 17.60
N GLN A 256 10.46 13.99 16.52
CA GLN A 256 10.84 13.60 15.16
C GLN A 256 12.35 13.41 15.00
N ILE A 257 13.15 14.10 15.81
CA ILE A 257 14.61 13.95 15.86
C ILE A 257 15.01 12.52 16.18
N HIS A 258 14.33 11.92 17.15
CA HIS A 258 14.63 10.56 17.60
C HIS A 258 14.34 9.52 16.50
N VAL A 259 13.32 9.76 15.67
CA VAL A 259 13.06 8.92 14.47
C VAL A 259 14.21 9.04 13.48
N SER A 260 14.65 10.27 13.18
CA SER A 260 15.77 10.51 12.25
C SER A 260 17.11 9.98 12.79
N LEU A 261 17.37 10.13 14.09
CA LEU A 261 18.56 9.56 14.75
C LEU A 261 18.53 8.03 14.72
N PHE A 262 17.35 7.44 14.99
CA PHE A 262 17.16 6.00 14.87
C PHE A 262 17.51 5.51 13.46
N GLU A 263 16.90 6.08 12.42
CA GLU A 263 17.15 5.70 11.03
C GLU A 263 18.63 5.83 10.66
N TYR A 264 19.25 6.91 11.09
CA TYR A 264 20.67 7.12 10.85
C TYR A 264 21.54 6.05 11.54
N TYR A 265 21.42 5.90 12.86
CA TYR A 265 22.23 4.94 13.62
C TYR A 265 22.01 3.50 13.11
N PHE A 266 20.79 3.19 12.74
CA PHE A 266 20.45 1.87 12.20
C PHE A 266 21.11 1.62 10.84
N ASN A 267 21.13 2.61 9.94
CA ASN A 267 21.79 2.52 8.63
C ASN A 267 23.30 2.36 8.78
N GLU A 268 23.92 3.09 9.71
CA GLU A 268 25.37 2.99 9.98
C GLU A 268 25.76 1.72 10.75
N GLY A 269 24.79 0.89 11.17
CA GLY A 269 25.07 -0.33 11.94
C GLY A 269 25.40 -0.06 13.41
N MET A 270 25.14 1.15 13.90
CA MET A 270 25.27 1.54 15.32
C MET A 270 24.03 1.09 16.09
N LEU A 271 23.88 -0.24 16.25
CA LEU A 271 22.64 -0.86 16.71
C LEU A 271 22.28 -0.47 18.17
N ALA A 272 23.27 -0.26 19.02
CA ALA A 272 23.01 0.12 20.42
C ALA A 272 22.38 1.51 20.53
N GLU A 273 22.89 2.46 19.77
CA GLU A 273 22.35 3.82 19.69
C GLU A 273 20.99 3.83 18.98
N ALA A 274 20.86 3.08 17.87
CA ALA A 274 19.59 2.95 17.17
C ALA A 274 18.48 2.39 18.05
N ASN A 275 18.77 1.33 18.80
CA ASN A 275 17.81 0.70 19.71
C ASN A 275 17.36 1.65 20.82
N LYS A 276 18.28 2.46 21.36
CA LYS A 276 17.96 3.49 22.37
C LYS A 276 17.01 4.55 21.83
N GLU A 277 17.25 5.03 20.62
CA GLU A 277 16.38 6.01 19.97
C GLU A 277 15.00 5.41 19.65
N LEU A 278 14.96 4.18 19.14
CA LEU A 278 13.71 3.48 18.86
C LEU A 278 12.88 3.24 20.14
N GLU A 279 13.54 2.85 21.23
CA GLU A 279 12.87 2.70 22.54
C GLU A 279 12.26 4.04 22.99
N PHE A 280 12.98 5.15 22.84
CA PHE A 280 12.45 6.48 23.12
C PHE A 280 11.22 6.76 22.26
N VAL A 281 11.30 6.55 20.95
CA VAL A 281 10.20 6.74 19.97
C VAL A 281 8.97 5.95 20.41
N MET A 282 9.11 4.69 20.80
CA MET A 282 7.98 3.84 21.20
C MET A 282 7.29 4.34 22.48
N HIS A 283 8.05 4.91 23.43
CA HIS A 283 7.51 5.41 24.70
C HIS A 283 7.01 6.86 24.65
N ALA A 284 7.42 7.64 23.66
CA ALA A 284 7.03 9.04 23.52
C ALA A 284 5.51 9.17 23.25
N ASN A 285 4.83 10.07 23.98
CA ASN A 285 3.36 10.19 23.88
C ASN A 285 2.89 11.05 22.69
N GLU A 286 3.74 11.93 22.18
CA GLU A 286 3.39 12.94 21.17
C GLU A 286 3.72 12.51 19.74
N ILE A 287 4.46 11.41 19.54
CA ILE A 287 4.74 10.89 18.20
C ILE A 287 3.50 10.19 17.66
N GLU A 288 3.10 10.56 16.44
CA GLU A 288 1.98 9.91 15.77
C GLU A 288 2.18 8.40 15.66
N PRO A 289 1.12 7.60 15.90
CA PRO A 289 1.18 6.13 15.79
C PRO A 289 1.73 5.64 14.46
N GLY A 290 1.45 6.36 13.37
CA GLY A 290 1.96 6.04 12.03
C GLY A 290 3.48 6.09 11.93
N LEU A 291 4.12 7.12 12.49
CA LEU A 291 5.58 7.27 12.51
C LEU A 291 6.25 6.21 13.39
N LYS A 292 5.68 5.92 14.56
CA LYS A 292 6.17 4.83 15.43
C LYS A 292 6.18 3.50 14.70
N LEU A 293 5.06 3.16 14.05
CA LEU A 293 4.95 1.92 13.31
C LEU A 293 5.89 1.88 12.10
N GLN A 294 6.10 3.00 11.42
CA GLN A 294 7.07 3.08 10.33
C GLN A 294 8.49 2.78 10.83
N ALA A 295 8.91 3.40 11.92
CA ALA A 295 10.22 3.15 12.53
C ALA A 295 10.36 1.68 12.99
N LEU A 296 9.33 1.14 13.64
CA LEU A 296 9.29 -0.25 14.08
C LEU A 296 9.36 -1.23 12.91
N LEU A 297 8.57 -1.01 11.85
CA LEU A 297 8.59 -1.86 10.65
C LEU A 297 9.93 -1.77 9.91
N TYR A 298 10.54 -0.59 9.88
CA TYR A 298 11.88 -0.41 9.31
C TYR A 298 12.92 -1.24 10.07
N TRP A 299 12.83 -1.26 11.39
CA TRP A 299 13.69 -2.07 12.26
C TRP A 299 13.42 -3.58 12.11
N LEU A 300 12.14 -4.01 12.04
CA LEU A 300 11.75 -5.42 11.89
C LEU A 300 12.16 -6.02 10.54
N ASN A 301 12.17 -5.22 9.47
CA ASN A 301 12.59 -5.64 8.14
C ASN A 301 14.13 -5.60 7.93
N ALA A 302 14.90 -5.56 9.02
CA ALA A 302 16.35 -5.54 8.96
C ALA A 302 16.92 -6.77 8.23
N PRO A 303 18.05 -6.63 7.52
CA PRO A 303 18.82 -7.77 7.03
C PRO A 303 19.21 -8.72 8.17
N LEU A 304 19.39 -10.01 7.87
CA LEU A 304 19.72 -11.06 8.84
C LEU A 304 20.88 -10.71 9.79
N GLU A 305 21.85 -9.95 9.34
CA GLU A 305 23.00 -9.49 10.13
C GLU A 305 22.62 -8.49 11.24
N LYS A 306 21.47 -7.85 11.10
CA LYS A 306 20.90 -6.86 12.04
C LYS A 306 19.59 -7.38 12.66
N THR A 307 19.35 -8.70 12.60
CA THR A 307 18.08 -9.28 13.06
C THR A 307 17.79 -8.88 14.50
N PRO A 308 16.61 -8.30 14.75
CA PRO A 308 16.21 -7.89 16.09
C PRO A 308 16.13 -9.06 17.07
N ASP A 309 16.51 -8.82 18.33
CA ASP A 309 16.21 -9.74 19.42
C ASP A 309 14.69 -9.82 19.65
N THR A 310 14.17 -11.03 19.71
CA THR A 310 12.73 -11.29 19.89
C THR A 310 12.19 -10.65 21.17
N GLY A 311 12.96 -10.68 22.25
CA GLY A 311 12.57 -10.05 23.51
C GLY A 311 12.40 -8.54 23.38
N MET A 312 13.35 -7.87 22.71
CA MET A 312 13.26 -6.45 22.42
C MET A 312 12.08 -6.13 21.50
N THR A 313 11.85 -6.96 20.46
CA THR A 313 10.70 -6.82 19.55
C THR A 313 9.38 -6.80 20.32
N ILE A 314 9.16 -7.78 21.19
CA ILE A 314 7.97 -7.88 22.04
C ILE A 314 7.85 -6.64 22.95
N SER A 315 8.95 -6.18 23.55
CA SER A 315 8.98 -5.00 24.40
C SER A 315 8.53 -3.74 23.67
N LEU A 316 9.08 -3.48 22.47
CA LEU A 316 8.76 -2.32 21.66
C LEU A 316 7.29 -2.31 21.18
N ILE A 317 6.80 -3.47 20.70
CA ILE A 317 5.39 -3.58 20.29
C ILE A 317 4.46 -3.44 21.51
N SER A 318 4.86 -3.97 22.68
CA SER A 318 4.10 -3.81 23.92
C SER A 318 4.01 -2.35 24.36
N ALA A 319 5.11 -1.58 24.24
CA ALA A 319 5.12 -0.16 24.50
C ALA A 319 4.18 0.61 23.55
N PHE A 320 4.20 0.27 22.26
CA PHE A 320 3.27 0.81 21.29
C PHE A 320 1.81 0.50 21.66
N ASN A 321 1.49 -0.77 21.92
CA ASN A 321 0.12 -1.19 22.25
C ASN A 321 -0.39 -0.58 23.56
N LYS A 322 0.51 -0.29 24.50
CA LYS A 322 0.17 0.39 25.77
C LYS A 322 -0.21 1.85 25.53
N SER A 323 0.53 2.56 24.67
CA SER A 323 0.26 3.96 24.36
C SER A 323 -0.88 4.15 23.35
N HIS A 324 -1.14 3.15 22.50
CA HIS A 324 -2.15 3.17 21.45
C HIS A 324 -3.01 1.89 21.46
N PRO A 325 -3.81 1.64 22.53
CA PRO A 325 -4.57 0.39 22.69
C PRO A 325 -5.65 0.19 21.63
N ASP A 326 -6.13 1.26 21.02
CA ASP A 326 -7.16 1.23 19.97
C ASP A 326 -6.58 1.09 18.56
N ASP A 327 -5.24 1.05 18.42
CA ASP A 327 -4.59 0.85 17.11
C ASP A 327 -4.45 -0.65 16.81
N ALA A 328 -5.28 -1.15 15.89
CA ALA A 328 -5.31 -2.55 15.48
C ALA A 328 -3.96 -3.09 14.99
N ARG A 329 -3.12 -2.22 14.38
CA ARG A 329 -1.86 -2.62 13.72
C ARG A 329 -0.84 -3.16 14.69
N GLY A 330 -0.72 -2.56 15.88
CA GLY A 330 0.20 -3.04 16.91
C GLY A 330 -0.20 -4.40 17.45
N TRP A 331 -1.48 -4.67 17.65
CA TRP A 331 -1.99 -5.99 18.05
C TRP A 331 -1.77 -7.04 16.96
N ALA A 332 -1.96 -6.67 15.68
CA ALA A 332 -1.69 -7.57 14.55
C ALA A 332 -0.21 -7.99 14.51
N LEU A 333 0.73 -7.03 14.66
CA LEU A 333 2.17 -7.30 14.71
C LEU A 333 2.52 -8.25 15.87
N MET A 334 1.94 -8.03 17.05
CA MET A 334 2.17 -8.91 18.19
C MET A 334 1.69 -10.34 17.89
N GLY A 335 0.50 -10.48 17.27
CA GLY A 335 -0.03 -11.77 16.83
C GLY A 335 0.91 -12.48 15.85
N GLU A 336 1.47 -11.74 14.86
CA GLU A 336 2.43 -12.30 13.90
C GLU A 336 3.73 -12.78 14.56
N ILE A 337 4.24 -12.04 15.54
CA ILE A 337 5.44 -12.46 16.29
C ILE A 337 5.19 -13.77 17.04
N TYR A 338 4.10 -13.87 17.80
CA TYR A 338 3.77 -15.09 18.54
C TYR A 338 3.44 -16.27 17.60
N TYR A 339 2.81 -16.01 16.46
CA TYR A 339 2.59 -17.03 15.42
C TYR A 339 3.91 -17.61 14.90
N ASN A 340 4.92 -16.76 14.64
CA ASN A 340 6.23 -17.18 14.17
C ASN A 340 7.07 -17.89 15.27
N MET A 341 6.70 -17.73 16.53
CA MET A 341 7.28 -18.46 17.68
C MET A 341 6.59 -19.80 17.94
N ASP A 342 5.62 -20.20 17.12
CA ASP A 342 4.73 -21.35 17.33
C ASP A 342 3.86 -21.26 18.60
N GLU A 343 3.76 -20.05 19.21
CA GLU A 343 2.90 -19.77 20.37
C GLU A 343 1.49 -19.38 19.90
N HIS A 344 0.79 -20.37 19.33
CA HIS A 344 -0.44 -20.15 18.60
C HIS A 344 -1.63 -19.67 19.47
N THR A 345 -1.66 -20.03 20.74
CA THR A 345 -2.70 -19.59 21.69
C THR A 345 -2.60 -18.09 21.95
N GLU A 346 -1.40 -17.61 22.21
CA GLU A 346 -1.07 -16.20 22.41
C GLU A 346 -1.34 -15.41 21.12
N ALA A 347 -0.87 -15.92 19.97
CA ALA A 347 -1.11 -15.33 18.67
C ALA A 347 -2.61 -15.09 18.42
N ARG A 348 -3.45 -16.10 18.69
CA ARG A 348 -4.92 -16.00 18.61
C ARG A 348 -5.44 -14.83 19.43
N SER A 349 -4.97 -14.69 20.66
CA SER A 349 -5.42 -13.65 21.58
C SER A 349 -5.14 -12.24 21.02
N TYR A 350 -3.97 -12.05 20.42
CA TYR A 350 -3.57 -10.76 19.84
C TYR A 350 -4.27 -10.46 18.52
N PHE A 351 -4.45 -11.45 17.64
CA PHE A 351 -5.25 -11.27 16.44
C PHE A 351 -6.69 -10.90 16.76
N LEU A 352 -7.29 -11.49 17.78
CA LEU A 352 -8.65 -11.14 18.24
C LEU A 352 -8.71 -9.69 18.74
N ARG A 353 -7.73 -9.21 19.49
CA ARG A 353 -7.66 -7.80 19.92
C ARG A 353 -7.53 -6.86 18.71
N SER A 354 -6.72 -7.23 17.72
CA SER A 354 -6.61 -6.44 16.48
C SER A 354 -7.95 -6.34 15.77
N ILE A 355 -8.67 -7.46 15.62
CA ILE A 355 -9.99 -7.53 14.99
C ILE A 355 -11.06 -6.77 15.80
N GLU A 356 -10.95 -6.74 17.13
CA GLU A 356 -11.84 -5.97 17.99
C GLU A 356 -11.66 -4.46 17.80
N ALA A 357 -10.42 -4.01 17.61
CA ALA A 357 -10.10 -2.62 17.30
C ALA A 357 -10.48 -2.23 15.84
N ASP A 358 -10.17 -3.11 14.87
CA ASP A 358 -10.54 -2.92 13.47
C ASP A 358 -10.81 -4.26 12.77
N SER A 359 -12.08 -4.56 12.54
CA SER A 359 -12.51 -5.79 11.85
C SER A 359 -12.51 -5.70 10.32
N SER A 360 -12.16 -4.57 9.74
CA SER A 360 -12.23 -4.33 8.29
C SER A 360 -11.03 -4.88 7.51
N ASN A 361 -9.91 -5.19 8.18
CA ASN A 361 -8.70 -5.67 7.55
C ASN A 361 -8.71 -7.20 7.38
N PHE A 362 -8.98 -7.67 6.16
CA PHE A 362 -9.03 -9.11 5.85
C PHE A 362 -7.72 -9.85 6.17
N ARG A 363 -6.55 -9.21 6.04
CA ARG A 363 -5.27 -9.88 6.32
C ARG A 363 -5.16 -10.35 7.77
N VAL A 364 -5.69 -9.60 8.72
CA VAL A 364 -5.70 -10.02 10.13
C VAL A 364 -6.63 -11.23 10.34
N TRP A 365 -7.76 -11.25 9.65
CA TRP A 365 -8.64 -12.42 9.65
C TRP A 365 -7.98 -13.64 9.00
N GLU A 366 -7.26 -13.45 7.90
CA GLU A 366 -6.49 -14.51 7.26
C GLU A 366 -5.46 -15.11 8.25
N ASN A 367 -4.69 -14.27 8.94
CA ASN A 367 -3.73 -14.69 9.95
C ASN A 367 -4.41 -15.45 11.10
N LEU A 368 -5.54 -14.94 11.62
CA LEU A 368 -6.32 -15.60 12.66
C LEU A 368 -6.81 -16.99 12.22
N LEU A 369 -7.38 -17.08 11.02
CA LEU A 369 -7.92 -18.33 10.48
C LEU A 369 -6.83 -19.36 10.21
N MET A 370 -5.68 -18.93 9.70
CA MET A 370 -4.53 -19.81 9.52
C MET A 370 -3.95 -20.28 10.86
N ASN A 371 -3.96 -19.41 11.86
CA ASN A 371 -3.55 -19.77 13.22
C ASN A 371 -4.53 -20.77 13.88
N ASP A 372 -5.84 -20.59 13.68
CA ASP A 372 -6.85 -21.54 14.14
C ASP A 372 -6.69 -22.93 13.49
N LEU A 373 -6.30 -22.96 12.22
CA LEU A 373 -5.98 -24.19 11.52
C LEU A 373 -4.75 -24.89 12.13
N ARG A 374 -3.75 -24.13 12.61
CA ARG A 374 -2.58 -24.70 13.31
C ARG A 374 -2.94 -25.31 14.65
N ILE A 375 -3.77 -24.63 15.42
CA ILE A 375 -4.27 -25.16 16.73
C ILE A 375 -5.21 -26.33 16.50
N PHE A 376 -5.95 -26.33 15.39
CA PHE A 376 -6.86 -27.41 14.95
C PHE A 376 -8.03 -27.68 15.88
N GLU A 377 -8.61 -26.62 16.48
CA GLU A 377 -9.81 -26.66 17.33
C GLU A 377 -11.07 -26.32 16.52
N ALA A 378 -12.06 -27.22 16.49
CA ALA A 378 -13.24 -27.06 15.64
C ALA A 378 -14.08 -25.82 15.97
N GLU A 379 -14.33 -25.54 17.25
CA GLU A 379 -15.21 -24.44 17.66
C GLU A 379 -14.69 -23.05 17.24
N PRO A 380 -13.40 -22.68 17.50
CA PRO A 380 -12.83 -21.44 16.98
C PRO A 380 -12.87 -21.35 15.46
N MET A 381 -12.53 -22.41 14.72
CA MET A 381 -12.60 -22.44 13.25
C MET A 381 -14.00 -22.15 12.72
N ILE A 382 -15.04 -22.70 13.36
CA ILE A 382 -16.44 -22.44 12.99
C ILE A 382 -16.80 -21.00 13.29
N ARG A 383 -16.55 -20.53 14.51
CA ARG A 383 -16.94 -19.20 14.97
C ARG A 383 -16.25 -18.09 14.18
N HIS A 384 -14.91 -18.15 14.07
CA HIS A 384 -14.14 -17.12 13.39
C HIS A 384 -14.37 -17.19 11.88
N GLY A 385 -14.45 -18.40 11.31
CA GLY A 385 -14.78 -18.60 9.90
C GLY A 385 -16.14 -18.01 9.54
N SER A 386 -17.19 -18.29 10.32
CA SER A 386 -18.54 -17.74 10.08
C SER A 386 -18.57 -16.22 10.17
N ARG A 387 -17.87 -15.63 11.14
CA ARG A 387 -17.80 -14.17 11.26
C ARG A 387 -17.06 -13.54 10.08
N ALA A 388 -15.93 -14.13 9.68
CA ALA A 388 -15.16 -13.65 8.52
C ALA A 388 -15.96 -13.79 7.21
N GLN A 389 -16.75 -14.85 7.01
CA GLN A 389 -17.67 -14.98 5.87
C GLN A 389 -18.67 -13.84 5.79
N SER A 390 -19.21 -13.40 6.94
CA SER A 390 -20.18 -12.30 6.97
C SER A 390 -19.58 -10.94 6.61
N LEU A 391 -18.31 -10.72 6.93
CA LEU A 391 -17.57 -9.49 6.65
C LEU A 391 -16.95 -9.48 5.25
N PHE A 392 -16.49 -10.64 4.79
CA PHE A 392 -15.75 -10.81 3.54
C PHE A 392 -16.34 -11.96 2.71
N PRO A 393 -17.57 -11.82 2.20
CA PRO A 393 -18.32 -12.91 1.57
C PRO A 393 -17.69 -13.45 0.29
N GLU A 394 -16.75 -12.73 -0.33
CA GLU A 394 -16.07 -13.16 -1.56
C GLU A 394 -14.68 -13.79 -1.30
N GLN A 395 -14.27 -13.90 -0.04
CA GLN A 395 -13.00 -14.54 0.31
C GLN A 395 -13.21 -16.05 0.56
N PRO A 396 -12.47 -16.93 -0.14
CA PRO A 396 -12.65 -18.37 -0.02
C PRO A 396 -12.19 -18.96 1.32
N LEU A 397 -11.09 -18.45 1.89
CA LEU A 397 -10.46 -19.01 3.08
C LEU A 397 -11.40 -19.14 4.29
N PRO A 398 -12.24 -18.13 4.65
CA PRO A 398 -13.20 -18.26 5.74
C PRO A 398 -14.16 -19.45 5.60
N TYR A 399 -14.60 -19.74 4.39
CA TYR A 399 -15.47 -20.88 4.10
C TYR A 399 -14.74 -22.20 4.23
N PHE A 400 -13.47 -22.25 3.82
CA PHE A 400 -12.65 -23.43 3.92
C PHE A 400 -12.39 -23.83 5.37
N ILE A 401 -11.93 -22.87 6.19
CA ILE A 401 -11.64 -23.10 7.62
C ILE A 401 -12.92 -23.45 8.39
N ASN A 402 -14.01 -22.75 8.13
CA ASN A 402 -15.32 -23.06 8.70
C ASN A 402 -15.77 -24.48 8.31
N GLY A 403 -15.59 -24.88 7.04
CA GLY A 403 -15.89 -26.21 6.55
C GLY A 403 -15.09 -27.30 7.25
N ILE A 404 -13.80 -27.08 7.52
CA ILE A 404 -12.95 -28.00 8.32
C ILE A 404 -13.52 -28.16 9.72
N GLY A 405 -13.82 -27.05 10.42
CA GLY A 405 -14.36 -27.10 11.77
C GLY A 405 -15.69 -27.83 11.86
N LEU A 406 -16.61 -27.56 10.92
CA LEU A 406 -17.91 -28.24 10.83
C LEU A 406 -17.75 -29.74 10.51
N TYR A 407 -16.81 -30.10 9.64
CA TYR A 407 -16.50 -31.51 9.33
C TYR A 407 -15.99 -32.25 10.58
N GLN A 408 -15.09 -31.64 11.36
CA GLN A 408 -14.60 -32.23 12.62
C GLN A 408 -15.73 -32.46 13.62
N GLN A 409 -16.69 -31.53 13.72
CA GLN A 409 -17.88 -31.70 14.56
C GLN A 409 -18.94 -32.63 13.97
N LYS A 410 -18.64 -33.29 12.86
CA LYS A 410 -19.54 -34.22 12.14
C LYS A 410 -20.84 -33.52 11.63
N GLN A 411 -20.82 -32.21 11.48
CA GLN A 411 -21.91 -31.41 10.89
C GLN A 411 -21.73 -31.35 9.36
N TYR A 412 -21.84 -32.52 8.73
CA TYR A 412 -21.41 -32.71 7.33
C TYR A 412 -22.24 -31.92 6.31
N GLU A 413 -23.56 -31.74 6.53
CA GLU A 413 -24.41 -30.95 5.65
C GLU A 413 -24.00 -29.46 5.64
N ASP A 414 -23.75 -28.90 6.82
CA ASP A 414 -23.31 -27.50 6.96
C ASP A 414 -21.89 -27.33 6.43
N ALA A 415 -20.99 -28.28 6.67
CA ALA A 415 -19.65 -28.31 6.12
C ALA A 415 -19.68 -28.28 4.58
N LEU A 416 -20.48 -29.15 3.96
CA LEU A 416 -20.64 -29.20 2.50
C LEU A 416 -21.14 -27.87 1.96
N LYS A 417 -22.16 -27.29 2.59
CA LYS A 417 -22.72 -25.98 2.19
C LYS A 417 -21.67 -24.87 2.25
N SER A 418 -20.91 -24.79 3.34
CA SER A 418 -19.82 -23.81 3.49
C SER A 418 -18.78 -23.99 2.39
N LEU A 419 -18.28 -25.21 2.20
CA LEU A 419 -17.25 -25.52 1.22
C LEU A 419 -17.69 -25.24 -0.23
N GLU A 420 -18.90 -25.65 -0.61
CA GLU A 420 -19.42 -25.40 -1.96
C GLU A 420 -19.60 -23.88 -2.24
N ASN A 421 -19.96 -23.11 -1.22
CA ASN A 421 -20.02 -21.64 -1.37
C ASN A 421 -18.65 -21.02 -1.52
N GLY A 422 -17.70 -21.37 -0.65
CA GLY A 422 -16.33 -20.81 -0.69
C GLY A 422 -15.59 -21.15 -1.98
N ARG A 423 -15.77 -22.39 -2.48
CA ARG A 423 -15.13 -22.83 -3.74
C ARG A 423 -15.44 -21.92 -4.93
N LYS A 424 -16.62 -21.28 -4.95
CA LYS A 424 -17.03 -20.37 -6.05
C LYS A 424 -16.14 -19.12 -6.15
N PHE A 425 -15.52 -18.74 -5.06
CA PHE A 425 -14.67 -17.54 -4.95
C PHE A 425 -13.18 -17.84 -5.17
N VAL A 426 -12.80 -19.11 -5.35
CA VAL A 426 -11.41 -19.46 -5.63
C VAL A 426 -11.05 -19.09 -7.07
N VAL A 427 -10.19 -18.09 -7.24
CA VAL A 427 -9.70 -17.62 -8.54
C VAL A 427 -8.19 -17.69 -8.58
N GLY A 428 -7.63 -18.33 -9.61
CA GLY A 428 -6.18 -18.36 -9.84
C GLY A 428 -5.35 -19.17 -8.84
N ASN A 429 -5.97 -19.80 -7.83
CA ASN A 429 -5.30 -20.61 -6.82
C ASN A 429 -5.69 -22.09 -6.95
N ASN A 430 -4.97 -22.81 -7.82
CA ASN A 430 -5.22 -24.22 -8.08
C ASN A 430 -5.00 -25.10 -6.83
N VAL A 431 -4.06 -24.75 -5.96
CA VAL A 431 -3.80 -25.52 -4.73
C VAL A 431 -5.02 -25.48 -3.84
N LEU A 432 -5.51 -24.28 -3.52
CA LEU A 432 -6.71 -24.11 -2.68
C LEU A 432 -7.94 -24.75 -3.34
N MET A 433 -8.08 -24.69 -4.67
CA MET A 433 -9.18 -25.32 -5.39
C MET A 433 -9.16 -26.83 -5.23
N ALA A 434 -7.98 -27.47 -5.30
CA ALA A 434 -7.81 -28.90 -5.08
C ALA A 434 -8.16 -29.29 -3.64
N GLU A 435 -7.76 -28.49 -2.66
CA GLU A 435 -8.10 -28.71 -1.24
C GLU A 435 -9.61 -28.61 -0.99
N PHE A 436 -10.30 -27.63 -1.60
CA PHE A 436 -11.77 -27.57 -1.54
C PHE A 436 -12.41 -28.83 -2.10
N TYR A 437 -11.98 -29.29 -3.29
CA TYR A 437 -12.52 -30.52 -3.88
C TYR A 437 -12.24 -31.74 -3.02
N SER A 438 -11.07 -31.84 -2.41
CA SER A 438 -10.72 -32.93 -1.50
C SER A 438 -11.66 -32.97 -0.28
N LEU A 439 -11.81 -31.86 0.41
CA LEU A 439 -12.65 -31.81 1.61
C LEU A 439 -14.16 -31.95 1.29
N ILE A 440 -14.60 -31.43 0.14
CA ILE A 440 -15.95 -31.67 -0.37
C ILE A 440 -16.15 -33.17 -0.61
N ALA A 441 -15.17 -33.87 -1.20
CA ALA A 441 -15.25 -35.28 -1.46
C ALA A 441 -15.31 -36.09 -0.15
N ASP A 442 -14.46 -35.79 0.83
CA ASP A 442 -14.50 -36.40 2.17
C ASP A 442 -15.88 -36.19 2.82
N THR A 443 -16.39 -34.97 2.76
CA THR A 443 -17.69 -34.60 3.34
C THR A 443 -18.85 -35.34 2.66
N GLN A 444 -18.85 -35.40 1.32
CA GLN A 444 -19.85 -36.14 0.55
C GLN A 444 -19.81 -37.64 0.85
N ASN A 445 -18.61 -38.19 1.06
CA ASN A 445 -18.46 -39.59 1.45
C ASN A 445 -19.11 -39.88 2.80
N LYS A 446 -18.87 -38.99 3.81
CA LYS A 446 -19.50 -39.11 5.14
C LYS A 446 -21.03 -39.02 5.09
N LEU A 447 -21.57 -38.29 4.11
CA LEU A 447 -23.01 -38.16 3.86
C LEU A 447 -23.59 -39.35 3.06
N GLY A 448 -22.78 -40.34 2.62
CA GLY A 448 -23.20 -41.45 1.80
C GLY A 448 -23.38 -41.09 0.30
N ASN A 449 -23.02 -39.87 -0.10
CA ASN A 449 -23.12 -39.37 -1.47
C ASN A 449 -21.93 -39.85 -2.34
N PHE A 450 -21.70 -41.13 -2.40
CA PHE A 450 -20.46 -41.73 -2.95
C PHE A 450 -20.12 -41.30 -4.37
N ARG A 451 -21.12 -41.21 -5.26
CA ARG A 451 -20.89 -40.78 -6.65
C ARG A 451 -20.41 -39.31 -6.72
N ALA A 452 -20.98 -38.44 -5.90
CA ALA A 452 -20.56 -37.03 -5.84
C ALA A 452 -19.16 -36.89 -5.22
N SER A 453 -18.86 -37.69 -4.19
CA SER A 453 -17.53 -37.82 -3.60
C SER A 453 -16.48 -38.19 -4.64
N ASP A 454 -16.71 -39.27 -5.39
CA ASP A 454 -15.81 -39.75 -6.45
C ASP A 454 -15.52 -38.66 -7.48
N LEU A 455 -16.56 -37.97 -7.98
CA LEU A 455 -16.41 -36.84 -8.92
C LEU A 455 -15.60 -35.69 -8.36
N SER A 456 -15.71 -35.42 -7.06
CA SER A 456 -14.95 -34.34 -6.39
C SER A 456 -13.48 -34.74 -6.26
N TYR A 457 -13.17 -35.98 -5.89
CA TYR A 457 -11.79 -36.47 -5.88
C TYR A 457 -11.17 -36.46 -7.28
N GLU A 458 -11.90 -36.90 -8.31
CA GLU A 458 -11.42 -36.84 -9.69
C GLU A 458 -11.07 -35.42 -10.11
N LYS A 459 -11.88 -34.41 -9.74
CA LYS A 459 -11.58 -32.97 -9.98
C LYS A 459 -10.34 -32.52 -9.24
N ALA A 460 -10.15 -32.91 -7.97
CA ALA A 460 -8.95 -32.60 -7.21
C ALA A 460 -7.70 -33.17 -7.90
N LEU A 461 -7.76 -34.41 -8.37
CA LEU A 461 -6.65 -35.10 -9.06
C LEU A 461 -6.40 -34.58 -10.48
N ILE A 462 -7.40 -34.00 -11.16
CA ILE A 462 -7.19 -33.29 -12.43
C ILE A 462 -6.33 -32.05 -12.19
N ILE A 463 -6.52 -31.34 -11.07
CA ILE A 463 -5.77 -30.14 -10.72
C ILE A 463 -4.37 -30.48 -10.21
N ASN A 464 -4.29 -31.46 -9.30
CA ASN A 464 -3.03 -31.93 -8.73
C ASN A 464 -2.97 -33.47 -8.74
N PRO A 465 -2.45 -34.08 -9.82
CA PRO A 465 -2.38 -35.53 -9.98
C PRO A 465 -1.46 -36.26 -9.00
N GLU A 466 -0.58 -35.53 -8.32
CA GLU A 466 0.42 -36.03 -7.35
C GLU A 466 0.02 -35.76 -5.90
N ASN A 467 -1.18 -35.23 -5.63
CA ASN A 467 -1.62 -34.98 -4.26
C ASN A 467 -1.80 -36.30 -3.51
N SER A 468 -0.81 -36.66 -2.68
CA SER A 468 -0.77 -37.93 -1.95
C SER A 468 -1.96 -38.11 -1.01
N VAL A 469 -2.43 -37.03 -0.37
CA VAL A 469 -3.59 -37.06 0.53
C VAL A 469 -4.86 -37.42 -0.22
N VAL A 470 -5.10 -36.77 -1.37
CA VAL A 470 -6.26 -37.03 -2.21
C VAL A 470 -6.22 -38.46 -2.77
N LEU A 471 -5.04 -38.90 -3.27
CA LEU A 471 -4.83 -40.26 -3.78
C LEU A 471 -5.12 -41.31 -2.70
N ASN A 472 -4.59 -41.09 -1.50
CA ASN A 472 -4.79 -41.94 -0.34
C ASN A 472 -6.27 -42.03 0.06
N ASN A 473 -6.91 -40.89 0.30
CA ASN A 473 -8.29 -40.86 0.79
C ASN A 473 -9.27 -41.49 -0.24
N TYR A 474 -9.10 -41.16 -1.51
CA TYR A 474 -9.94 -41.74 -2.56
C TYR A 474 -9.75 -43.25 -2.68
N ALA A 475 -8.49 -43.73 -2.67
CA ALA A 475 -8.19 -45.15 -2.68
C ALA A 475 -8.81 -45.88 -1.47
N TYR A 476 -8.68 -45.29 -0.27
CA TYR A 476 -9.27 -45.82 0.96
C TYR A 476 -10.79 -45.96 0.86
N TYR A 477 -11.50 -44.89 0.46
CA TYR A 477 -12.96 -44.97 0.35
C TYR A 477 -13.46 -45.91 -0.72
N LEU A 478 -12.76 -46.04 -1.86
CA LEU A 478 -13.06 -47.10 -2.86
C LEU A 478 -12.88 -48.50 -2.29
N SER A 479 -11.81 -48.72 -1.51
CA SER A 479 -11.55 -50.00 -0.88
C SER A 479 -12.61 -50.42 0.15
N LEU A 480 -13.10 -49.45 0.93
CA LEU A 480 -14.19 -49.69 1.89
C LEU A 480 -15.49 -50.13 1.21
N ARG A 481 -15.76 -49.63 0.00
CA ARG A 481 -16.93 -50.02 -0.79
C ARG A 481 -16.70 -51.27 -1.65
N GLY A 482 -15.45 -51.73 -1.74
CA GLY A 482 -15.08 -52.84 -2.64
C GLY A 482 -15.17 -52.48 -4.11
N GLU A 483 -15.14 -51.21 -4.47
CA GLU A 483 -15.33 -50.66 -5.82
C GLU A 483 -13.99 -50.27 -6.44
N LYS A 484 -13.85 -50.47 -7.77
CA LYS A 484 -12.71 -50.00 -8.57
C LYS A 484 -11.34 -50.31 -7.90
N LEU A 485 -11.18 -51.51 -7.31
CA LEU A 485 -10.02 -51.91 -6.51
C LEU A 485 -8.68 -51.78 -7.23
N GLU A 486 -8.64 -52.00 -8.56
CA GLU A 486 -7.41 -51.82 -9.36
C GLU A 486 -7.02 -50.35 -9.46
N GLN A 487 -8.00 -49.45 -9.62
CA GLN A 487 -7.77 -48.01 -9.60
C GLN A 487 -7.30 -47.58 -8.21
N ALA A 488 -7.94 -48.06 -7.15
CA ALA A 488 -7.56 -47.79 -5.77
C ALA A 488 -6.11 -48.22 -5.49
N ALA A 489 -5.71 -49.41 -5.94
CA ALA A 489 -4.34 -49.91 -5.79
C ALA A 489 -3.32 -49.02 -6.51
N THR A 490 -3.65 -48.59 -7.73
CA THR A 490 -2.77 -47.66 -8.47
C THR A 490 -2.59 -46.32 -7.74
N MET A 491 -3.67 -45.75 -7.20
CA MET A 491 -3.63 -44.49 -6.44
C MET A 491 -2.89 -44.65 -5.11
N ALA A 492 -3.16 -45.71 -4.35
CA ALA A 492 -2.48 -46.00 -3.08
C ALA A 492 -0.97 -46.22 -3.29
N ALA A 493 -0.59 -46.99 -4.30
CA ALA A 493 0.81 -47.19 -4.67
C ALA A 493 1.50 -45.85 -5.02
N LYS A 494 0.80 -44.95 -5.74
CA LYS A 494 1.31 -43.64 -6.11
C LYS A 494 1.45 -42.74 -4.86
N ALA A 495 0.50 -42.79 -3.92
CA ALA A 495 0.60 -42.05 -2.64
C ALA A 495 1.81 -42.51 -1.82
N VAL A 496 2.04 -43.81 -1.73
CA VAL A 496 3.24 -44.38 -1.08
C VAL A 496 4.53 -43.97 -1.81
N ALA A 497 4.54 -43.96 -3.16
CA ALA A 497 5.71 -43.52 -3.92
C ALA A 497 6.07 -42.06 -3.67
N THR A 498 5.08 -41.20 -3.42
CA THR A 498 5.26 -39.77 -3.11
C THR A 498 5.81 -39.56 -1.67
N ASP A 499 5.34 -40.34 -0.70
CA ASP A 499 5.79 -40.34 0.68
C ASP A 499 5.93 -41.76 1.23
N PRO A 500 7.10 -42.40 1.03
CA PRO A 500 7.31 -43.81 1.36
C PRO A 500 7.34 -44.14 2.85
N LYS A 501 7.40 -43.14 3.71
CA LYS A 501 7.42 -43.32 5.18
C LYS A 501 6.12 -42.93 5.84
N ASN A 502 5.13 -42.52 5.08
CA ASN A 502 3.83 -42.15 5.62
C ASN A 502 3.03 -43.41 6.01
N SER A 503 2.87 -43.64 7.29
CA SER A 503 2.18 -44.82 7.82
C SER A 503 0.72 -44.94 7.36
N SER A 504 0.02 -43.81 7.18
CA SER A 504 -1.37 -43.78 6.67
C SER A 504 -1.47 -44.19 5.21
N ASN A 505 -0.54 -43.74 4.34
CA ASN A 505 -0.49 -44.17 2.93
C ASN A 505 -0.18 -45.67 2.82
N LEU A 506 0.75 -46.16 3.63
CA LEU A 506 1.12 -47.57 3.66
C LEU A 506 -0.05 -48.47 4.16
N ASP A 507 -0.76 -48.02 5.20
CA ASP A 507 -1.95 -48.69 5.70
C ASP A 507 -3.06 -48.75 4.63
N THR A 508 -3.36 -47.64 4.00
CA THR A 508 -4.35 -47.58 2.91
C THR A 508 -3.97 -48.54 1.77
N TYR A 509 -2.69 -48.55 1.39
CA TYR A 509 -2.24 -49.50 0.32
C TYR A 509 -2.35 -50.96 0.76
N ALA A 510 -1.98 -51.28 2.00
CA ALA A 510 -2.17 -52.59 2.58
C ALA A 510 -3.65 -53.00 2.57
N TRP A 511 -4.54 -52.07 2.98
CA TRP A 511 -5.98 -52.35 3.02
C TRP A 511 -6.59 -52.57 1.64
N VAL A 512 -6.17 -51.79 0.63
CA VAL A 512 -6.58 -52.02 -0.76
C VAL A 512 -6.12 -53.39 -1.26
N LEU A 513 -4.88 -53.79 -1.03
CA LEU A 513 -4.34 -55.10 -1.36
C LEU A 513 -5.11 -56.22 -0.63
N TYR A 514 -5.42 -56.02 0.64
CA TYR A 514 -6.27 -56.93 1.41
C TYR A 514 -7.64 -57.16 0.76
N LYS A 515 -8.31 -56.06 0.34
CA LYS A 515 -9.59 -56.11 -0.36
C LYS A 515 -9.51 -56.76 -1.75
N GLN A 516 -8.32 -56.75 -2.38
CA GLN A 516 -8.03 -57.52 -3.61
C GLN A 516 -7.73 -59.02 -3.33
N GLY A 517 -7.63 -59.44 -2.08
CA GLY A 517 -7.24 -60.81 -1.69
C GLY A 517 -5.74 -61.11 -1.79
N LYS A 518 -4.89 -60.06 -1.95
CA LYS A 518 -3.42 -60.15 -2.04
C LYS A 518 -2.82 -60.00 -0.64
N TYR A 519 -3.06 -60.99 0.21
CA TYR A 519 -2.77 -60.89 1.65
C TYR A 519 -1.28 -60.86 1.95
N GLU A 520 -0.42 -61.52 1.20
CA GLU A 520 1.02 -61.51 1.35
C GLU A 520 1.60 -60.11 1.01
N ASP A 521 1.12 -59.52 -0.09
CA ASP A 521 1.54 -58.15 -0.47
C ASP A 521 1.02 -57.11 0.55
N ALA A 522 -0.21 -57.32 1.04
CA ALA A 522 -0.78 -56.49 2.10
C ALA A 522 0.06 -56.54 3.39
N LEU A 523 0.57 -57.72 3.75
CA LEU A 523 1.41 -57.92 4.91
C LEU A 523 2.68 -57.07 4.83
N VAL A 524 3.34 -57.04 3.68
CA VAL A 524 4.55 -56.22 3.48
C VAL A 524 4.29 -54.71 3.74
N GLN A 525 3.17 -54.20 3.20
CA GLN A 525 2.85 -52.77 3.33
C GLN A 525 2.44 -52.39 4.76
N ILE A 526 1.66 -53.23 5.45
CA ILE A 526 1.21 -52.95 6.81
C ILE A 526 2.35 -53.05 7.83
N GLU A 527 3.33 -53.95 7.61
CA GLU A 527 4.54 -54.02 8.44
C GLU A 527 5.39 -52.77 8.30
N LEU A 528 5.49 -52.18 7.10
CA LEU A 528 6.12 -50.86 6.90
C LEU A 528 5.30 -49.75 7.59
N ALA A 529 3.97 -49.79 7.52
CA ALA A 529 3.13 -48.82 8.22
C ALA A 529 3.38 -48.85 9.73
N LEU A 530 3.49 -50.05 10.33
CA LEU A 530 3.84 -50.21 11.77
C LEU A 530 5.25 -49.70 12.08
N GLN A 531 6.20 -49.90 11.15
CA GLN A 531 7.59 -49.44 11.36
C GLN A 531 7.71 -47.91 11.39
N PHE A 532 6.91 -47.20 10.55
CA PHE A 532 6.98 -45.75 10.40
C PHE A 532 5.90 -45.01 11.21
N MET A 533 5.11 -45.72 11.99
CA MET A 533 4.07 -45.14 12.84
C MET A 533 4.69 -44.44 14.04
N ASP A 534 4.48 -43.12 14.16
CA ASP A 534 5.00 -42.32 15.30
C ASP A 534 4.22 -42.59 16.58
N LYS A 535 2.92 -42.83 16.48
CA LYS A 535 2.02 -43.13 17.60
C LYS A 535 1.15 -44.34 17.24
N GLU A 536 0.91 -45.21 18.19
CA GLU A 536 0.06 -46.38 18.00
C GLU A 536 -1.34 -45.98 17.48
N SER A 537 -1.73 -46.54 16.32
CA SER A 537 -3.03 -46.38 15.69
C SER A 537 -3.82 -47.65 15.79
N GLY A 538 -4.99 -47.58 16.40
CA GLY A 538 -5.88 -48.76 16.48
C GLY A 538 -6.32 -49.27 15.12
N THR A 539 -6.56 -48.39 14.19
CA THR A 539 -6.92 -48.74 12.81
C THR A 539 -5.83 -49.59 12.11
N ILE A 540 -4.56 -49.11 12.18
CA ILE A 540 -3.42 -49.84 11.57
C ILE A 540 -3.24 -51.23 12.23
N LEU A 541 -3.32 -51.26 13.58
CA LEU A 541 -3.20 -52.51 14.36
C LEU A 541 -4.35 -53.50 14.06
N GLU A 542 -5.57 -52.97 13.84
CA GLU A 542 -6.72 -53.80 13.48
C GLU A 542 -6.56 -54.38 12.07
N HIS A 543 -6.20 -53.54 11.07
CA HIS A 543 -5.93 -54.00 9.70
C HIS A 543 -4.81 -55.06 9.68
N TYR A 544 -3.76 -54.89 10.47
CA TYR A 544 -2.71 -55.89 10.57
C TYR A 544 -3.24 -57.22 11.15
N GLY A 545 -4.06 -57.16 12.17
CA GLY A 545 -4.75 -58.35 12.71
C GLY A 545 -5.62 -59.02 11.67
N ASP A 546 -6.39 -58.30 10.86
CA ASP A 546 -7.25 -58.83 9.81
C ASP A 546 -6.42 -59.52 8.72
N ILE A 547 -5.31 -58.93 8.30
CA ILE A 547 -4.37 -59.53 7.33
C ILE A 547 -3.78 -60.80 7.87
N LEU A 548 -3.29 -60.81 9.15
CA LEU A 548 -2.74 -62.00 9.76
C LEU A 548 -3.76 -63.16 9.86
N TYR A 549 -5.01 -62.82 10.15
CA TYR A 549 -6.07 -63.82 10.22
C TYR A 549 -6.31 -64.48 8.85
N LYS A 550 -6.38 -63.70 7.76
CA LYS A 550 -6.50 -64.24 6.39
C LYS A 550 -5.32 -65.11 5.99
N LEU A 551 -4.14 -64.86 6.52
CA LEU A 551 -2.93 -65.69 6.34
C LEU A 551 -2.86 -66.92 7.25
N GLY A 552 -3.93 -67.21 8.01
CA GLY A 552 -4.01 -68.36 8.91
C GLY A 552 -3.31 -68.21 10.26
N LYS A 553 -2.83 -67.00 10.59
CA LYS A 553 -2.11 -66.69 11.84
C LYS A 553 -3.07 -66.19 12.94
N ALA A 554 -4.12 -66.98 13.24
CA ALA A 554 -5.22 -66.55 14.12
C ALA A 554 -4.79 -66.12 15.52
N THR A 555 -3.75 -66.77 16.10
CA THR A 555 -3.24 -66.40 17.45
C THR A 555 -2.58 -65.03 17.44
N GLU A 556 -1.79 -64.70 16.42
CA GLU A 556 -1.17 -63.40 16.24
C GLU A 556 -2.22 -62.32 15.97
N ALA A 557 -3.19 -62.60 15.10
CA ALA A 557 -4.31 -61.72 14.83
C ALA A 557 -5.05 -61.30 16.09
N MET A 558 -5.39 -62.25 16.96
CA MET A 558 -6.03 -61.97 18.24
C MET A 558 -5.21 -61.00 19.13
N ASN A 559 -3.90 -61.17 19.14
CA ASN A 559 -3.03 -60.27 19.91
C ASN A 559 -3.04 -58.85 19.38
N TYR A 560 -3.05 -58.66 18.06
CA TYR A 560 -3.09 -57.36 17.43
C TYR A 560 -4.48 -56.70 17.52
N TRP A 561 -5.58 -57.41 17.46
CA TRP A 561 -6.92 -56.89 17.76
C TRP A 561 -7.04 -56.37 19.20
N LYS A 562 -6.47 -57.07 20.19
CA LYS A 562 -6.42 -56.58 21.58
C LYS A 562 -5.58 -55.32 21.72
N LYS A 563 -4.43 -55.22 21.03
CA LYS A 563 -3.62 -54.00 20.97
C LYS A 563 -4.38 -52.86 20.34
N ALA A 564 -5.04 -53.15 19.19
CA ALA A 564 -5.86 -52.17 18.48
C ALA A 564 -6.94 -51.55 19.38
N LYS A 565 -7.68 -52.40 20.13
CA LYS A 565 -8.70 -51.95 21.08
C LYS A 565 -8.12 -51.02 22.15
N ASN A 566 -6.93 -51.32 22.67
CA ASN A 566 -6.26 -50.53 23.70
C ASN A 566 -5.77 -49.19 23.13
N ALA A 567 -5.33 -49.13 21.88
CA ALA A 567 -4.89 -47.92 21.22
C ALA A 567 -6.08 -46.99 20.85
N GLY A 568 -7.29 -47.51 20.72
CA GLY A 568 -8.49 -46.76 20.29
C GLY A 568 -8.59 -46.54 18.78
N GLU A 569 -9.65 -45.86 18.34
CA GLU A 569 -9.92 -45.57 16.90
C GLU A 569 -10.00 -46.84 16.05
N THR A 570 -10.74 -47.84 16.52
CA THR A 570 -11.00 -49.12 15.84
C THR A 570 -12.37 -49.13 15.18
N SER A 571 -12.64 -50.19 14.38
CA SER A 571 -13.97 -50.45 13.88
C SER A 571 -14.95 -50.86 15.00
N ASP A 572 -16.25 -50.70 14.76
CA ASP A 572 -17.30 -51.14 15.70
C ASP A 572 -17.32 -52.68 15.87
N LEU A 573 -16.58 -53.41 15.05
CA LEU A 573 -16.50 -54.86 15.06
C LEU A 573 -15.34 -55.41 15.92
N ILE A 574 -14.47 -54.57 16.44
CA ILE A 574 -13.27 -55.01 17.16
C ILE A 574 -13.60 -55.90 18.38
N ASP A 575 -14.62 -55.55 19.14
CA ASP A 575 -15.06 -56.32 20.29
C ASP A 575 -15.51 -57.72 19.90
N LYS A 576 -16.29 -57.80 18.81
CA LYS A 576 -16.78 -59.07 18.29
C LYS A 576 -15.65 -59.93 17.75
N LYS A 577 -14.64 -59.35 17.06
CA LYS A 577 -13.42 -60.07 16.63
C LYS A 577 -12.68 -60.68 17.81
N ILE A 578 -12.55 -59.93 18.89
CA ILE A 578 -11.84 -60.39 20.12
C ILE A 578 -12.66 -61.49 20.84
N GLU A 579 -13.97 -61.32 20.99
CA GLU A 579 -14.83 -62.26 21.69
C GLU A 579 -14.94 -63.62 20.97
N THR A 580 -15.08 -63.60 19.67
CA THR A 580 -15.28 -64.82 18.90
C THR A 580 -13.98 -65.47 18.43
N GLY A 581 -12.86 -64.72 18.45
CA GLY A 581 -11.60 -65.16 17.82
C GLY A 581 -11.69 -65.30 16.31
N GLN A 582 -12.71 -64.70 15.67
CA GLN A 582 -12.97 -64.79 14.23
C GLN A 582 -12.97 -63.40 13.61
N LEU A 583 -12.61 -63.37 12.35
CA LEU A 583 -12.70 -62.15 11.55
C LEU A 583 -14.17 -61.82 11.25
N HIS A 584 -14.53 -60.58 11.54
CA HIS A 584 -15.81 -59.97 11.17
C HIS A 584 -15.53 -58.74 10.30
N GLU A 585 -16.13 -58.68 9.13
CA GLU A 585 -15.98 -57.63 8.12
C GLU A 585 -17.30 -56.93 7.86
#